data_63cd870bd64fc05f9d9ac98612616b82
#
_entry.id   63cd870bd64fc05f9d9ac98612616b82
#
_cell.length_a   1.000
_cell.length_b   1.000
_cell.length_c   1.000
_cell.angle_alpha   90.00
_cell.angle_beta   90.00
_cell.angle_gamma   90.00
#
_symmetry.space_group_name_H-M   'P 1'
#
loop_
_entity.id
_entity.type
_entity.pdbx_description
1 polymer ?
#
loop_
_entity_poly.entity_id
_entity_poly.type
_entity_poly.pdbx_seq_one_letter_code
_entity_poly.pdbx_strand_id
1 'polypeptide(L)'
;MKVIKNSLARIASNDTPFAELADQFTKTRAIVYSDGDPVEQAKVLSEQAANIENLKILAGILVGDGNTSILDSSQVEALSKLPSREELIVKLLFLLQAPATQFVRTLNAVPVKFVRTLTAIRDSKS
;
A
#
# COMPACT_ATOMS: atom_id res chain seq x y z
N MET A 1 13.19 15.03 -6.63
CA MET A 1 12.22 15.64 -7.56
C MET A 1 12.96 16.51 -8.56
N LYS A 2 12.66 16.38 -9.86
CA LYS A 2 13.31 17.16 -10.92
C LYS A 2 12.27 17.59 -11.96
N VAL A 3 12.26 18.85 -12.32
CA VAL A 3 11.44 19.38 -13.43
C VAL A 3 12.18 19.09 -14.73
N ILE A 4 11.54 18.45 -15.69
CA ILE A 4 12.13 18.04 -16.95
C ILE A 4 11.35 18.66 -18.11
N LYS A 5 12.06 18.96 -19.19
CA LYS A 5 11.44 19.44 -20.44
C LYS A 5 10.71 18.29 -21.12
N ASN A 6 9.43 18.46 -21.41
CA ASN A 6 8.56 17.39 -21.96
C ASN A 6 9.11 16.76 -23.26
N SER A 7 9.71 17.56 -24.13
CA SER A 7 10.31 17.06 -25.38
C SER A 7 11.47 16.07 -25.11
N LEU A 8 12.32 16.37 -24.12
CA LEU A 8 13.40 15.47 -23.74
C LEU A 8 12.90 14.21 -23.05
N ALA A 9 11.87 14.35 -22.19
CA ALA A 9 11.23 13.21 -21.55
C ALA A 9 10.61 12.24 -22.58
N ARG A 10 9.93 12.75 -23.61
CA ARG A 10 9.37 11.92 -24.68
C ARG A 10 10.43 11.16 -25.47
N ILE A 11 11.53 11.83 -25.84
CA ILE A 11 12.64 11.19 -26.57
C ILE A 11 13.26 10.09 -25.70
N ALA A 12 13.48 10.36 -24.43
CA ALA A 12 14.07 9.40 -23.51
C ALA A 12 13.14 8.22 -23.17
N SER A 13 11.83 8.39 -23.27
CA SER A 13 10.85 7.33 -22.98
C SER A 13 10.61 6.37 -24.15
N ASN A 14 10.89 6.77 -25.40
CA ASN A 14 10.58 5.97 -26.59
C ASN A 14 11.29 4.61 -26.64
N ASP A 15 12.49 4.51 -26.08
CA ASP A 15 13.30 3.27 -26.08
C ASP A 15 13.22 2.52 -24.72
N THR A 16 12.26 2.89 -23.87
CA THR A 16 12.12 2.33 -22.53
C THR A 16 10.68 1.84 -22.28
N PRO A 17 10.44 0.99 -21.27
CA PRO A 17 9.10 0.58 -20.86
C PRO A 17 8.18 1.75 -20.47
N PHE A 18 8.72 2.97 -20.43
CA PHE A 18 7.99 4.20 -20.11
C PHE A 18 7.30 4.84 -21.32
N ALA A 19 7.34 4.21 -22.49
CA ALA A 19 6.73 4.74 -23.72
C ALA A 19 5.22 5.03 -23.58
N GLU A 20 4.51 4.22 -22.77
CA GLU A 20 3.08 4.42 -22.50
C GLU A 20 2.77 5.73 -21.75
N LEU A 21 3.76 6.32 -21.07
CA LEU A 21 3.60 7.62 -20.42
C LEU A 21 3.94 8.81 -21.33
N ALA A 22 4.45 8.57 -22.53
CA ALA A 22 4.84 9.63 -23.45
C ALA A 22 3.69 10.59 -23.77
N ASP A 23 2.45 10.08 -23.81
CA ASP A 23 1.24 10.89 -24.04
C ASP A 23 0.86 11.76 -22.83
N GLN A 24 1.31 11.39 -21.63
CA GLN A 24 1.03 12.15 -20.42
C GLN A 24 1.99 13.33 -20.22
N PHE A 25 3.10 13.42 -20.95
CA PHE A 25 4.03 14.55 -20.85
C PHE A 25 3.48 15.79 -21.56
N THR A 26 2.40 16.34 -21.00
CA THR A 26 1.78 17.60 -21.41
C THR A 26 1.86 18.61 -20.26
N LYS A 27 1.95 19.90 -20.53
CA LYS A 27 2.07 20.98 -19.53
C LYS A 27 3.35 20.87 -18.68
N THR A 28 3.44 21.64 -17.61
CA THR A 28 4.59 21.61 -16.69
C THR A 28 4.53 20.36 -15.80
N ARG A 29 5.53 19.50 -15.91
CA ARG A 29 5.61 18.24 -15.16
C ARG A 29 6.91 18.15 -14.37
N ALA A 30 6.82 17.55 -13.20
CA ALA A 30 7.97 17.15 -12.40
C ALA A 30 8.00 15.63 -12.25
N ILE A 31 9.18 15.07 -12.30
CA ILE A 31 9.39 13.63 -12.05
C ILE A 31 10.03 13.49 -10.67
N VAL A 32 9.47 12.62 -9.87
CA VAL A 32 10.03 12.18 -8.59
C VAL A 32 10.52 10.76 -8.79
N TYR A 33 11.75 10.50 -8.48
CA TYR A 33 12.35 9.18 -8.53
C TYR A 33 13.15 8.92 -7.25
N SER A 34 13.20 7.68 -6.84
CA SER A 34 14.05 7.20 -5.77
C SER A 34 14.27 5.70 -5.94
N ASP A 35 15.38 5.21 -5.43
CA ASP A 35 15.74 3.80 -5.43
C ASP A 35 15.30 3.09 -4.13
N GLY A 36 14.57 3.80 -3.24
CA GLY A 36 14.09 3.29 -1.97
C GLY A 36 12.69 2.68 -2.04
N ASP A 37 12.06 2.56 -0.86
CA ASP A 37 10.70 1.98 -0.72
C ASP A 37 9.66 2.86 -1.43
N PRO A 38 8.93 2.31 -2.42
CA PRO A 38 7.91 3.05 -3.15
C PRO A 38 6.74 3.49 -2.26
N VAL A 39 6.47 2.79 -1.16
CA VAL A 39 5.40 3.14 -0.22
C VAL A 39 5.72 4.42 0.54
N GLU A 40 6.96 4.59 1.00
CA GLU A 40 7.38 5.83 1.69
C GLU A 40 7.28 7.04 0.77
N GLN A 41 7.69 6.89 -0.49
CA GLN A 41 7.57 7.95 -1.48
C GLN A 41 6.12 8.34 -1.75
N ALA A 42 5.25 7.33 -1.91
CA ALA A 42 3.83 7.57 -2.12
C ALA A 42 3.19 8.30 -0.93
N LYS A 43 3.59 7.99 0.31
CA LYS A 43 3.14 8.70 1.52
C LYS A 43 3.55 10.17 1.51
N VAL A 44 4.84 10.44 1.31
CA VAL A 44 5.36 11.81 1.28
C VAL A 44 4.71 12.62 0.16
N LEU A 45 4.53 12.02 -1.02
CA LEU A 45 3.87 12.71 -2.14
C LEU A 45 2.39 12.96 -1.87
N SER A 46 1.69 12.02 -1.26
CA SER A 46 0.28 12.19 -0.89
C SER A 46 0.09 13.26 0.16
N GLU A 47 0.97 13.34 1.18
CA GLU A 47 0.96 14.40 2.19
C GLU A 47 1.25 15.78 1.57
N GLN A 48 2.23 15.85 0.67
CA GLN A 48 2.53 17.10 -0.03
C GLN A 48 1.42 17.52 -0.99
N ALA A 49 0.76 16.55 -1.65
CA ALA A 49 -0.38 16.84 -2.51
C ALA A 49 -1.60 17.35 -1.71
N ALA A 50 -1.76 16.93 -0.46
CA ALA A 50 -2.79 17.47 0.43
C ALA A 50 -2.50 18.91 0.89
N ASN A 51 -1.20 19.27 1.05
CA ASN A 51 -0.78 20.59 1.49
C ASN A 51 -0.71 21.64 0.36
N ILE A 52 -0.55 21.19 -0.89
CA ILE A 52 -0.36 22.05 -2.07
C ILE A 52 -1.49 21.81 -3.06
N GLU A 53 -2.43 22.73 -3.15
CA GLU A 53 -3.61 22.62 -4.04
C GLU A 53 -3.26 22.42 -5.53
N ASN A 54 -2.11 22.94 -5.96
CA ASN A 54 -1.64 22.84 -7.35
C ASN A 54 -0.86 21.56 -7.67
N LEU A 55 -0.56 20.72 -6.66
CA LEU A 55 0.17 19.46 -6.85
C LEU A 55 -0.83 18.32 -7.08
N LYS A 56 -0.84 17.80 -8.30
CA LYS A 56 -1.66 16.65 -8.65
C LYS A 56 -0.77 15.49 -9.09
N ILE A 57 -0.95 14.36 -8.45
CA ILE A 57 -0.32 13.11 -8.85
C ILE A 57 -1.10 12.56 -10.04
N LEU A 58 -0.43 12.26 -11.12
CA LEU A 58 -1.05 11.83 -12.37
C LEU A 58 -0.86 10.35 -12.63
N ALA A 59 0.37 9.89 -12.50
CA ALA A 59 0.73 8.50 -12.64
C ALA A 59 1.98 8.19 -11.84
N GLY A 60 2.19 6.94 -11.51
CA GLY A 60 3.40 6.39 -10.91
C GLY A 60 3.92 5.23 -11.75
N ILE A 61 5.20 4.95 -11.62
CA ILE A 61 5.81 3.77 -12.22
C ILE A 61 6.56 3.03 -11.13
N LEU A 62 6.28 1.76 -11.01
CA LEU A 62 7.08 0.82 -10.23
C LEU A 62 7.93 0.00 -11.17
N VAL A 63 9.24 0.13 -11.01
CA VAL A 63 10.22 -0.70 -11.71
C VAL A 63 10.65 -1.80 -10.75
N GLY A 64 10.23 -3.02 -11.01
CA GLY A 64 10.67 -4.22 -10.29
C GLY A 64 11.60 -5.06 -11.17
N ASP A 65 12.14 -6.14 -10.61
CA ASP A 65 13.02 -7.07 -11.32
C ASP A 65 12.31 -7.73 -12.53
N GLY A 66 12.38 -7.06 -13.68
CA GLY A 66 11.82 -7.53 -14.95
C GLY A 66 10.37 -7.13 -15.25
N ASN A 67 9.66 -6.50 -14.32
CA ASN A 67 8.30 -6.01 -14.55
C ASN A 67 8.20 -4.51 -14.27
N THR A 68 7.67 -3.78 -15.24
CA THR A 68 7.30 -2.38 -15.08
C THR A 68 5.80 -2.30 -14.93
N SER A 69 5.32 -1.78 -13.82
CA SER A 69 3.90 -1.55 -13.57
C SER A 69 3.61 -0.07 -13.58
N ILE A 70 2.71 0.35 -14.46
CA ILE A 70 2.20 1.72 -14.49
C ILE A 70 1.03 1.79 -13.53
N LEU A 71 1.09 2.75 -12.63
CA LEU A 71 0.09 3.02 -11.61
C LEU A 71 -0.67 4.28 -11.95
N ASP A 72 -1.96 4.20 -11.90
CA ASP A 72 -2.84 5.35 -12.01
C ASP A 72 -2.86 6.17 -10.70
N SER A 73 -3.34 7.40 -10.76
CA SER A 73 -3.46 8.30 -9.60
C SER A 73 -4.12 7.64 -8.39
N SER A 74 -5.21 6.90 -8.61
CA SER A 74 -5.94 6.15 -7.57
C SER A 74 -5.11 5.04 -6.93
N GLN A 75 -4.28 4.37 -7.72
CA GLN A 75 -3.40 3.30 -7.25
C GLN A 75 -2.22 3.86 -6.45
N VAL A 76 -1.67 5.02 -6.83
CA VAL A 76 -0.63 5.71 -6.05
C VAL A 76 -1.19 6.16 -4.70
N GLU A 77 -2.42 6.65 -4.66
CA GLU A 77 -3.10 6.98 -3.41
C GLU A 77 -3.37 5.74 -2.54
N ALA A 78 -3.74 4.61 -3.14
CA ALA A 78 -3.88 3.35 -2.42
C ALA A 78 -2.54 2.87 -1.83
N LEU A 79 -1.42 3.02 -2.58
CA LEU A 79 -0.07 2.73 -2.07
C LEU A 79 0.29 3.60 -0.86
N SER A 80 -0.09 4.86 -0.85
CA SER A 80 0.21 5.76 0.27
C SER A 80 -0.46 5.34 1.58
N LYS A 81 -1.58 4.60 1.49
CA LYS A 81 -2.33 4.07 2.64
C LYS A 81 -1.76 2.74 3.17
N LEU A 82 -0.83 2.13 2.45
CA LEU A 82 -0.22 0.87 2.88
C LEU A 82 0.77 1.12 4.04
N PRO A 83 0.84 0.19 4.99
CA PRO A 83 1.88 0.20 6.01
C PRO A 83 3.26 -0.08 5.38
N SER A 84 4.32 0.15 6.14
CA SER A 84 5.69 -0.11 5.70
C SER A 84 5.90 -1.58 5.31
N ARG A 85 6.95 -1.87 4.52
CA ARG A 85 7.29 -3.23 4.09
C ARG A 85 7.41 -4.19 5.28
N GLU A 86 8.03 -3.74 6.37
CA GLU A 86 8.18 -4.54 7.57
C GLU A 86 6.84 -4.87 8.23
N GLU A 87 5.96 -3.89 8.33
CA GLU A 87 4.60 -4.11 8.86
C GLU A 87 3.75 -5.03 7.98
N LEU A 88 3.94 -4.98 6.65
CA LEU A 88 3.28 -5.90 5.73
C LEU A 88 3.76 -7.35 5.94
N ILE A 89 5.06 -7.55 6.16
CA ILE A 89 5.63 -8.86 6.48
C ILE A 89 5.06 -9.37 7.81
N VAL A 90 5.00 -8.53 8.83
CA VAL A 90 4.40 -8.88 10.12
C VAL A 90 2.93 -9.27 9.96
N LYS A 91 2.14 -8.50 9.20
CA LYS A 91 0.74 -8.85 8.89
C LYS A 91 0.62 -10.18 8.16
N LEU A 92 1.51 -10.44 7.20
CA LEU A 92 1.53 -11.72 6.48
C LEU A 92 1.80 -12.88 7.44
N LEU A 93 2.78 -12.75 8.35
CA LEU A 93 3.07 -13.76 9.37
C LEU A 93 1.88 -14.00 10.29
N PHE A 94 1.20 -12.94 10.74
CA PHE A 94 -0.04 -13.07 11.51
C PHE A 94 -1.14 -13.80 10.74
N LEU A 95 -1.33 -13.50 9.48
CA LEU A 95 -2.33 -14.17 8.64
C LEU A 95 -2.00 -15.65 8.45
N LEU A 96 -0.73 -16.02 8.34
CA LEU A 96 -0.30 -17.42 8.26
C LEU A 96 -0.53 -18.17 9.58
N GLN A 97 -0.43 -17.51 10.73
CA GLN A 97 -0.71 -18.09 12.04
C GLN A 97 -2.21 -18.08 12.41
N ALA A 98 -3.01 -17.23 11.76
CA ALA A 98 -4.42 -17.04 12.10
C ALA A 98 -5.24 -18.36 12.07
N PRO A 99 -5.10 -19.26 11.06
CA PRO A 99 -5.86 -20.50 11.03
C PRO A 99 -5.58 -21.39 12.25
N ALA A 100 -4.31 -21.56 12.62
CA ALA A 100 -3.92 -22.37 13.78
C ALA A 100 -4.43 -21.77 15.09
N THR A 101 -4.30 -20.46 15.26
CA THR A 101 -4.79 -19.74 16.45
C THR A 101 -6.31 -19.83 16.55
N GLN A 102 -7.02 -19.71 15.44
CA GLN A 102 -8.48 -19.76 15.40
C GLN A 102 -8.98 -21.17 15.73
N PHE A 103 -8.29 -22.20 15.24
CA PHE A 103 -8.58 -23.59 15.56
C PHE A 103 -8.45 -23.86 17.08
N VAL A 104 -7.36 -23.44 17.70
CA VAL A 104 -7.16 -23.56 19.15
C VAL A 104 -8.24 -22.80 19.93
N ARG A 105 -8.58 -21.58 19.49
CA ARG A 105 -9.66 -20.80 20.13
C ARG A 105 -11.02 -21.49 20.05
N THR A 106 -11.36 -22.09 18.92
CA THR A 106 -12.63 -22.83 18.77
C THR A 106 -12.67 -24.06 19.66
N LEU A 107 -11.57 -24.81 19.77
CA LEU A 107 -11.46 -25.96 20.68
C LEU A 107 -11.63 -25.55 22.14
N ASN A 108 -11.03 -24.43 22.56
CA ASN A 108 -11.14 -23.90 23.91
C ASN A 108 -12.49 -23.23 24.19
N ALA A 109 -13.24 -22.81 23.17
CA ALA A 109 -14.51 -22.12 23.36
C ALA A 109 -15.58 -23.01 24.02
N VAL A 110 -15.59 -24.31 23.72
CA VAL A 110 -16.59 -25.24 24.25
C VAL A 110 -16.45 -25.42 25.78
N PRO A 111 -15.26 -25.78 26.34
CA PRO A 111 -15.08 -25.89 27.78
C PRO A 111 -15.33 -24.55 28.51
N VAL A 112 -14.87 -23.44 27.94
CA VAL A 112 -15.05 -22.11 28.55
C VAL A 112 -16.53 -21.71 28.62
N LYS A 113 -17.31 -21.97 27.57
CA LYS A 113 -18.76 -21.74 27.59
C LYS A 113 -19.44 -22.60 28.64
N PHE A 114 -19.06 -23.86 28.77
CA PHE A 114 -19.62 -24.76 29.77
C PHE A 114 -19.34 -24.30 31.19
N VAL A 115 -18.10 -23.90 31.51
CA VAL A 115 -17.75 -23.35 32.83
C VAL A 115 -18.51 -22.06 33.12
N ARG A 116 -18.65 -21.14 32.12
CA ARG A 116 -19.43 -19.92 32.28
C ARG A 116 -20.90 -20.16 32.57
N THR A 117 -21.54 -21.16 31.94
CA THR A 117 -22.93 -21.51 32.24
C THR A 117 -23.07 -22.09 33.62
N LEU A 118 -22.13 -22.92 34.08
CA LEU A 118 -22.15 -23.44 35.46
C LEU A 118 -21.98 -22.31 36.52
N THR A 119 -21.06 -21.37 36.26
CA THR A 119 -20.91 -20.21 37.16
C THR A 119 -22.15 -19.33 37.17
N ALA A 120 -22.78 -19.07 36.04
CA ALA A 120 -24.01 -18.32 35.96
C ALA A 120 -25.18 -18.99 36.73
N ILE A 121 -25.29 -20.33 36.64
CA ILE A 121 -26.29 -21.09 37.40
C ILE A 121 -26.00 -21.03 38.90
N ARG A 122 -24.74 -21.14 39.31
CA ARG A 122 -24.35 -20.99 40.72
C ARG A 122 -24.74 -19.61 41.25
N ASP A 123 -24.38 -18.55 40.53
CA ASP A 123 -24.61 -17.15 40.95
C ASP A 123 -26.10 -16.76 40.90
N SER A 124 -26.92 -17.46 40.11
CA SER A 124 -28.39 -17.29 40.10
C SER A 124 -29.10 -18.03 41.23
N LYS A 125 -28.45 -19.02 41.89
CA LYS A 125 -28.99 -19.77 43.04
C LYS A 125 -28.49 -19.25 44.38
N SER A 126 -27.53 -18.33 44.41
CA SER A 126 -27.05 -17.64 45.57
C SER A 126 -27.77 -16.30 45.75
#